data_b005b1ad77878d9b8f71be261ce522a9
#
_entry.id   b005b1ad77878d9b8f71be261ce522a9
#
_cell.length_a   1.000
_cell.length_b   1.000
_cell.length_c   1.000
_cell.angle_alpha   90.00
_cell.angle_beta   90.00
_cell.angle_gamma   90.00
#
_symmetry.space_group_name_H-M   'P 1'
#
loop_
_entity.id
_entity.type
_entity.pdbx_description
1 polymer ?
#
loop_
_entity_poly.entity_id
_entity_poly.type
_entity_poly.pdbx_seq_one_letter_code
_entity_poly.pdbx_strand_id
1 'polypeptide(L)'
;MSKAINGKQRLVYFTIFVILFALIILPVVTVFGEAVMVDGRFNLSNALQTIGDSENVTTITNSLLLGLLVVIVSTVISTPLAFLLARTKFSRWKWLDVVLTIPFMTPPYISSMGWILFMQKRGLFQQMFPWTGSFSENFFSLGGLVLVMSFNVFPFMTRMLKNAILNIGVNLEE
;
A
#
# COMPACT_ATOMS: atom_id res chain seq x y z
N MET A 1 -20.77 -24.24 -21.59
CA MET A 1 -21.21 -23.74 -22.91
C MET A 1 -20.61 -22.35 -23.10
N SER A 2 -19.51 -22.25 -23.86
CA SER A 2 -18.91 -20.96 -24.24
C SER A 2 -19.79 -20.36 -25.35
N LYS A 3 -20.52 -19.26 -25.04
CA LYS A 3 -21.22 -18.49 -26.06
C LYS A 3 -20.17 -17.87 -27.00
N ALA A 4 -20.18 -18.26 -28.25
CA ALA A 4 -19.33 -17.64 -29.28
C ALA A 4 -19.63 -16.13 -29.34
N ILE A 5 -18.61 -15.32 -29.09
CA ILE A 5 -18.71 -13.86 -29.10
C ILE A 5 -19.02 -13.42 -30.52
N ASN A 6 -20.14 -12.72 -30.69
CA ASN A 6 -20.59 -12.23 -32.00
C ASN A 6 -19.61 -11.14 -32.50
N GLY A 7 -19.40 -11.04 -33.83
CA GLY A 7 -18.45 -10.11 -34.45
C GLY A 7 -18.62 -8.65 -33.97
N LYS A 8 -19.85 -8.19 -33.76
CA LYS A 8 -20.16 -6.86 -33.18
C LYS A 8 -19.63 -6.71 -31.74
N GLN A 9 -19.78 -7.73 -30.93
CA GLN A 9 -19.27 -7.71 -29.56
C GLN A 9 -17.73 -7.69 -29.51
N ARG A 10 -17.09 -8.43 -30.42
CA ARG A 10 -15.63 -8.43 -30.57
C ARG A 10 -15.10 -7.05 -30.96
N LEU A 11 -15.78 -6.36 -31.88
CA LEU A 11 -15.43 -4.99 -32.25
C LEU A 11 -15.57 -4.03 -31.09
N VAL A 12 -16.68 -4.10 -30.34
CA VAL A 12 -16.89 -3.25 -29.15
C VAL A 12 -15.80 -3.48 -28.09
N TYR A 13 -15.48 -4.73 -27.77
CA TYR A 13 -14.42 -5.02 -26.82
C TYR A 13 -13.05 -4.54 -27.28
N PHE A 14 -12.75 -4.69 -28.58
CA PHE A 14 -11.52 -4.17 -29.17
C PHE A 14 -11.44 -2.64 -29.08
N THR A 15 -12.51 -1.95 -29.41
CA THR A 15 -12.58 -0.48 -29.33
C THR A 15 -12.39 0.00 -27.87
N ILE A 16 -13.07 -0.63 -26.91
CA ILE A 16 -12.90 -0.31 -25.48
C ILE A 16 -11.46 -0.56 -25.05
N PHE A 17 -10.88 -1.69 -25.45
CA PHE A 17 -9.48 -2.01 -25.12
C PHE A 17 -8.51 -0.95 -25.69
N VAL A 18 -8.67 -0.55 -26.95
CA VAL A 18 -7.83 0.46 -27.59
C VAL A 18 -7.96 1.82 -26.88
N ILE A 19 -9.18 2.22 -26.53
CA ILE A 19 -9.41 3.48 -25.82
C ILE A 19 -8.76 3.44 -24.44
N LEU A 20 -8.95 2.38 -23.67
CA LEU A 20 -8.36 2.24 -22.35
C LEU A 20 -6.82 2.16 -22.43
N PHE A 21 -6.30 1.41 -23.41
CA PHE A 21 -4.86 1.31 -23.64
C PHE A 21 -4.26 2.68 -23.98
N ALA A 22 -4.88 3.41 -24.90
CA ALA A 22 -4.43 4.76 -25.26
C ALA A 22 -4.49 5.71 -24.06
N LEU A 23 -5.58 5.67 -23.28
CA LEU A 23 -5.78 6.54 -22.12
C LEU A 23 -4.77 6.29 -21.00
N ILE A 24 -4.29 5.05 -20.85
CA ILE A 24 -3.28 4.68 -19.85
C ILE A 24 -1.86 4.88 -20.39
N ILE A 25 -1.60 4.39 -21.59
CA ILE A 25 -0.22 4.33 -22.13
C ILE A 25 0.23 5.69 -22.65
N LEU A 26 -0.65 6.47 -23.26
CA LEU A 26 -0.29 7.75 -23.87
C LEU A 26 0.29 8.75 -22.85
N PRO A 27 -0.32 8.98 -21.67
CA PRO A 27 0.28 9.84 -20.65
C PRO A 27 1.63 9.32 -20.15
N VAL A 28 1.76 8.00 -20.00
CA VAL A 28 3.03 7.39 -19.55
C VAL A 28 4.12 7.60 -20.59
N VAL A 29 3.83 7.35 -21.87
CA VAL A 29 4.79 7.53 -22.96
C VAL A 29 5.18 9.01 -23.13
N THR A 30 4.23 9.95 -22.98
CA THR A 30 4.55 11.39 -23.05
C THR A 30 5.49 11.81 -21.91
N VAL A 31 5.20 11.42 -20.66
CA VAL A 31 6.08 11.74 -19.52
C VAL A 31 7.48 11.16 -19.71
N PHE A 32 7.59 9.89 -20.10
CA PHE A 32 8.89 9.27 -20.37
C PHE A 32 9.58 9.90 -21.59
N GLY A 33 8.81 10.26 -22.63
CA GLY A 33 9.34 10.95 -23.81
C GLY A 33 9.93 12.30 -23.45
N GLU A 34 9.24 13.11 -22.66
CA GLU A 34 9.72 14.40 -22.18
C GLU A 34 10.96 14.26 -21.28
N ALA A 35 11.02 13.21 -20.45
CA ALA A 35 12.17 12.98 -19.59
C ALA A 35 13.48 12.69 -20.37
N VAL A 36 13.38 12.16 -21.60
CA VAL A 36 14.55 11.77 -22.41
C VAL A 36 14.72 12.63 -23.68
N MET A 37 13.77 13.52 -23.98
CA MET A 37 13.85 14.43 -25.11
C MET A 37 14.04 15.87 -24.65
N VAL A 38 15.13 16.50 -25.10
CA VAL A 38 15.43 17.93 -24.88
C VAL A 38 15.54 18.58 -26.25
N ASP A 39 14.75 19.62 -26.51
CA ASP A 39 14.72 20.35 -27.80
C ASP A 39 14.51 19.41 -29.01
N GLY A 40 13.70 18.38 -28.88
CA GLY A 40 13.40 17.41 -29.94
C GLY A 40 14.55 16.44 -30.25
N ARG A 41 15.58 16.39 -29.42
CA ARG A 41 16.71 15.45 -29.52
C ARG A 41 16.76 14.52 -28.33
N PHE A 42 17.10 13.27 -28.57
CA PHE A 42 17.29 12.28 -27.50
C PHE A 42 18.49 12.68 -26.65
N ASN A 43 18.24 12.96 -25.37
CA ASN A 43 19.26 13.37 -24.42
C ASN A 43 18.94 12.83 -23.02
N LEU A 44 19.71 11.87 -22.58
CA LEU A 44 19.59 11.26 -21.26
C LEU A 44 20.24 12.10 -20.14
N SER A 45 20.97 13.16 -20.47
CA SER A 45 21.72 13.92 -19.46
C SER A 45 20.82 14.52 -18.39
N ASN A 46 19.66 15.06 -18.76
CA ASN A 46 18.71 15.61 -17.79
C ASN A 46 18.12 14.54 -16.88
N ALA A 47 17.75 13.39 -17.43
CA ALA A 47 17.23 12.28 -16.65
C ALA A 47 18.30 11.77 -15.66
N LEU A 48 19.54 11.58 -16.12
CA LEU A 48 20.63 11.14 -15.27
C LEU A 48 21.01 12.19 -14.21
N GLN A 49 21.01 13.48 -14.58
CA GLN A 49 21.27 14.56 -13.65
C GLN A 49 20.18 14.65 -12.58
N THR A 50 18.90 14.52 -12.97
CA THR A 50 17.76 14.52 -12.03
C THR A 50 17.84 13.34 -11.07
N ILE A 51 18.14 12.13 -11.56
CA ILE A 51 18.27 10.93 -10.71
C ILE A 51 19.51 11.05 -9.80
N GLY A 52 20.60 11.66 -10.29
CA GLY A 52 21.85 11.83 -9.54
C GLY A 52 21.86 13.03 -8.59
N ASP A 53 20.86 13.89 -8.64
CA ASP A 53 20.72 15.02 -7.71
C ASP A 53 20.59 14.50 -6.26
N SER A 54 21.35 15.12 -5.35
CA SER A 54 21.42 14.72 -3.95
C SER A 54 20.06 14.74 -3.24
N GLU A 55 19.19 15.67 -3.60
CA GLU A 55 17.84 15.78 -3.05
C GLU A 55 16.97 14.63 -3.52
N ASN A 56 17.02 14.29 -4.81
CA ASN A 56 16.27 13.17 -5.39
C ASN A 56 16.79 11.81 -4.88
N VAL A 57 18.10 11.63 -4.78
CA VAL A 57 18.70 10.42 -4.18
C VAL A 57 18.24 10.24 -2.73
N THR A 58 18.24 11.32 -1.96
CA THR A 58 17.75 11.29 -0.58
C THR A 58 16.27 10.91 -0.50
N THR A 59 15.44 11.48 -1.37
CA THR A 59 14.01 11.19 -1.44
C THR A 59 13.74 9.73 -1.82
N ILE A 60 14.46 9.20 -2.82
CA ILE A 60 14.37 7.81 -3.25
C ILE A 60 14.79 6.88 -2.10
N THR A 61 15.92 7.16 -1.45
CA THR A 61 16.43 6.36 -0.34
C THR A 61 15.45 6.34 0.84
N ASN A 62 14.90 7.50 1.21
CA ASN A 62 13.89 7.59 2.26
C ASN A 62 12.61 6.84 1.92
N SER A 63 12.18 6.87 0.65
CA SER A 63 11.01 6.13 0.18
C SER A 63 11.23 4.61 0.24
N LEU A 64 12.41 4.14 -0.17
CA LEU A 64 12.78 2.73 -0.07
C LEU A 64 12.87 2.26 1.38
N LEU A 65 13.52 3.06 2.24
CA LEU A 65 13.61 2.78 3.67
C LEU A 65 12.23 2.72 4.32
N LEU A 66 11.37 3.70 4.02
CA LEU A 66 9.99 3.72 4.50
C LEU A 66 9.24 2.46 4.08
N GLY A 67 9.30 2.10 2.79
CA GLY A 67 8.65 0.90 2.26
C GLY A 67 9.14 -0.38 2.94
N LEU A 68 10.46 -0.51 3.12
CA LEU A 68 11.06 -1.66 3.81
C LEU A 68 10.59 -1.76 5.27
N LEU A 69 10.60 -0.65 6.01
CA LEU A 69 10.15 -0.62 7.40
C LEU A 69 8.66 -0.96 7.51
N VAL A 70 7.82 -0.44 6.62
CA VAL A 70 6.38 -0.77 6.57
C VAL A 70 6.17 -2.26 6.33
N VAL A 71 6.91 -2.87 5.40
CA VAL A 71 6.82 -4.32 5.14
C VAL A 71 7.22 -5.12 6.38
N ILE A 72 8.33 -4.77 7.03
CA ILE A 72 8.80 -5.45 8.24
C ILE A 72 7.75 -5.37 9.35
N VAL A 73 7.29 -4.17 9.68
CA VAL A 73 6.32 -3.95 10.77
C VAL A 73 4.99 -4.64 10.46
N SER A 74 4.49 -4.49 9.23
CA SER A 74 3.25 -5.16 8.81
C SER A 74 3.38 -6.68 8.88
N THR A 75 4.52 -7.25 8.50
CA THR A 75 4.77 -8.70 8.56
C THR A 75 4.81 -9.18 10.01
N VAL A 76 5.48 -8.46 10.90
CA VAL A 76 5.56 -8.79 12.33
C VAL A 76 4.17 -8.80 12.98
N ILE A 77 3.30 -7.86 12.61
CA ILE A 77 1.92 -7.82 13.10
C ILE A 77 1.04 -8.91 12.44
N SER A 78 1.17 -9.08 11.13
CA SER A 78 0.29 -9.94 10.33
C SER A 78 0.54 -11.41 10.55
N THR A 79 1.79 -11.83 10.77
CA THR A 79 2.15 -13.25 10.88
C THR A 79 1.46 -13.93 12.07
N PRO A 80 1.58 -13.43 13.32
CA PRO A 80 0.88 -14.06 14.45
C PRO A 80 -0.64 -14.01 14.30
N LEU A 81 -1.19 -12.91 13.77
CA LEU A 81 -2.63 -12.79 13.52
C LEU A 81 -3.11 -13.79 12.47
N ALA A 82 -2.36 -14.00 11.39
CA ALA A 82 -2.68 -14.96 10.35
C ALA A 82 -2.70 -16.41 10.90
N PHE A 83 -1.69 -16.78 11.69
CA PHE A 83 -1.66 -18.07 12.38
C PHE A 83 -2.85 -18.24 13.31
N LEU A 84 -3.14 -17.25 14.12
CA LEU A 84 -4.25 -17.26 15.06
C LEU A 84 -5.60 -17.44 14.34
N LEU A 85 -5.80 -16.76 13.23
CA LEU A 85 -7.00 -16.83 12.41
C LEU A 85 -7.07 -18.09 11.52
N ALA A 86 -5.94 -18.73 11.18
CA ALA A 86 -5.92 -19.93 10.37
C ALA A 86 -6.02 -21.23 11.20
N ARG A 87 -5.37 -21.30 12.36
CA ARG A 87 -5.13 -22.54 13.11
C ARG A 87 -5.83 -22.62 14.48
N THR A 88 -6.56 -21.58 14.89
CA THR A 88 -7.22 -21.58 16.21
C THR A 88 -8.73 -21.43 16.10
N LYS A 89 -9.42 -21.55 17.23
CA LYS A 89 -10.88 -21.37 17.33
C LYS A 89 -11.35 -19.97 16.91
N PHE A 90 -10.45 -18.98 16.89
CA PHE A 90 -10.73 -17.62 16.42
C PHE A 90 -11.08 -17.56 14.93
N SER A 91 -10.71 -18.58 14.15
CA SER A 91 -11.14 -18.70 12.74
C SER A 91 -12.66 -18.70 12.55
N ARG A 92 -13.42 -19.08 13.60
CA ARG A 92 -14.90 -19.12 13.59
C ARG A 92 -15.54 -17.76 13.88
N TRP A 93 -14.78 -16.78 14.33
CA TRP A 93 -15.30 -15.48 14.70
C TRP A 93 -15.31 -14.55 13.49
N LYS A 94 -16.39 -14.62 12.72
CA LYS A 94 -16.57 -13.81 11.49
C LYS A 94 -16.43 -12.31 11.73
N TRP A 95 -16.76 -11.81 12.93
CA TRP A 95 -16.63 -10.41 13.28
C TRP A 95 -15.15 -9.93 13.27
N LEU A 96 -14.19 -10.80 13.60
CA LEU A 96 -12.77 -10.48 13.53
C LEU A 96 -12.33 -10.16 12.09
N ASP A 97 -12.78 -10.94 11.12
CA ASP A 97 -12.51 -10.68 9.71
C ASP A 97 -13.08 -9.32 9.27
N VAL A 98 -14.25 -8.94 9.82
CA VAL A 98 -14.86 -7.63 9.54
C VAL A 98 -14.05 -6.51 10.17
N VAL A 99 -13.73 -6.60 11.46
CA VAL A 99 -12.94 -5.57 12.18
C VAL A 99 -11.57 -5.36 11.54
N LEU A 100 -10.88 -6.44 11.18
CA LEU A 100 -9.59 -6.36 10.49
C LEU A 100 -9.70 -5.75 9.08
N THR A 101 -10.90 -5.77 8.48
CA THR A 101 -11.10 -5.21 7.14
C THR A 101 -11.31 -3.70 7.18
N ILE A 102 -11.85 -3.15 8.27
CA ILE A 102 -12.18 -1.72 8.39
C ILE A 102 -10.99 -0.82 8.07
N PRO A 103 -9.78 -1.00 8.65
CA PRO A 103 -8.63 -0.17 8.34
C PRO A 103 -8.24 -0.23 6.86
N PHE A 104 -8.35 -1.42 6.25
CA PHE A 104 -8.04 -1.60 4.84
C PHE A 104 -9.05 -0.95 3.89
N MET A 105 -10.33 -0.95 4.27
CA MET A 105 -11.40 -0.29 3.48
C MET A 105 -11.40 1.22 3.64
N THR A 106 -10.79 1.74 4.70
CA THR A 106 -10.69 3.17 4.93
C THR A 106 -9.66 3.77 3.95
N PRO A 107 -10.02 4.76 3.14
CA PRO A 107 -9.05 5.42 2.27
C PRO A 107 -7.84 5.93 3.08
N PRO A 108 -6.60 5.68 2.64
CA PRO A 108 -5.39 6.04 3.41
C PRO A 108 -5.33 7.51 3.81
N TYR A 109 -5.86 8.39 2.98
CA TYR A 109 -5.99 9.82 3.26
C TYR A 109 -6.84 10.09 4.52
N ILE A 110 -8.03 9.47 4.62
CA ILE A 110 -8.94 9.64 5.78
C ILE A 110 -8.31 9.05 7.04
N SER A 111 -7.70 7.87 6.91
CA SER A 111 -6.97 7.23 8.00
C SER A 111 -5.84 8.12 8.52
N SER A 112 -5.05 8.69 7.62
CA SER A 112 -3.94 9.59 7.99
C SER A 112 -4.43 10.86 8.69
N MET A 113 -5.52 11.47 8.20
CA MET A 113 -6.13 12.61 8.89
C MET A 113 -6.62 12.25 10.29
N GLY A 114 -7.23 11.08 10.45
CA GLY A 114 -7.64 10.57 11.76
C GLY A 114 -6.46 10.46 12.73
N TRP A 115 -5.34 9.90 12.28
CA TRP A 115 -4.12 9.80 13.07
C TRP A 115 -3.53 11.17 13.43
N ILE A 116 -3.51 12.12 12.49
CA ILE A 116 -3.04 13.49 12.73
C ILE A 116 -3.90 14.14 13.83
N LEU A 117 -5.22 14.10 13.70
CA LEU A 117 -6.13 14.69 14.69
C LEU A 117 -6.02 14.00 16.05
N PHE A 118 -5.82 12.69 16.07
CA PHE A 118 -5.68 11.91 17.29
C PHE A 118 -4.36 12.23 18.03
N MET A 119 -3.25 12.31 17.29
CA MET A 119 -1.89 12.42 17.84
C MET A 119 -1.35 13.85 17.92
N GLN A 120 -2.03 14.85 17.33
CA GLN A 120 -1.60 16.24 17.36
C GLN A 120 -1.48 16.79 18.79
N LYS A 121 -0.75 17.87 18.95
CA LYS A 121 -0.61 18.59 20.21
C LYS A 121 -2.01 19.01 20.74
N ARG A 122 -2.33 18.62 21.96
CA ARG A 122 -3.68 18.71 22.56
C ARG A 122 -4.74 17.86 21.85
N GLY A 123 -4.33 16.87 21.02
CA GLY A 123 -5.23 15.90 20.43
C GLY A 123 -5.82 14.93 21.46
N LEU A 124 -6.72 14.06 21.00
CA LEU A 124 -7.41 13.11 21.88
C LEU A 124 -6.44 12.22 22.65
N PHE A 125 -5.34 11.77 22.02
CA PHE A 125 -4.35 10.94 22.68
C PHE A 125 -3.72 11.63 23.89
N GLN A 126 -3.30 12.88 23.75
CA GLN A 126 -2.71 13.64 24.84
C GLN A 126 -3.73 14.04 25.91
N GLN A 127 -5.00 14.23 25.53
CA GLN A 127 -6.07 14.47 26.51
C GLN A 127 -6.36 13.23 27.37
N MET A 128 -6.32 12.03 26.77
CA MET A 128 -6.52 10.76 27.48
C MET A 128 -5.29 10.38 28.32
N PHE A 129 -4.09 10.74 27.87
CA PHE A 129 -2.81 10.39 28.48
C PHE A 129 -1.91 11.63 28.61
N PRO A 130 -2.17 12.52 29.60
CA PRO A 130 -1.45 13.82 29.71
C PRO A 130 0.07 13.71 29.82
N TRP A 131 0.58 12.57 30.31
CA TRP A 131 2.03 12.33 30.48
C TRP A 131 2.75 11.97 29.17
N THR A 132 2.04 11.85 28.04
CA THR A 132 2.59 11.39 26.75
C THR A 132 2.95 12.54 25.80
N GLY A 133 3.15 13.76 26.27
CA GLY A 133 3.45 14.92 25.44
C GLY A 133 4.61 14.70 24.46
N SER A 134 5.73 14.18 24.96
CA SER A 134 6.92 13.84 24.13
C SER A 134 6.64 12.76 23.09
N PHE A 135 5.77 11.80 23.41
CA PHE A 135 5.40 10.75 22.47
C PHE A 135 4.59 11.32 21.30
N SER A 136 3.63 12.20 21.57
CA SER A 136 2.85 12.87 20.53
C SER A 136 3.74 13.68 19.58
N GLU A 137 4.76 14.37 20.11
CA GLU A 137 5.71 15.13 19.28
C GLU A 137 6.57 14.19 18.40
N ASN A 138 7.06 13.10 18.97
CA ASN A 138 7.87 12.12 18.25
C ASN A 138 7.07 11.29 17.23
N PHE A 139 5.75 11.24 17.36
CA PHE A 139 4.90 10.55 16.39
C PHE A 139 4.97 11.18 14.99
N PHE A 140 5.16 12.49 14.89
CA PHE A 140 5.33 13.19 13.60
C PHE A 140 6.74 13.03 13.03
N SER A 141 7.16 11.78 12.88
CA SER A 141 8.46 11.35 12.38
C SER A 141 8.32 10.18 11.41
N LEU A 142 9.43 9.71 10.85
CA LEU A 142 9.46 8.49 10.02
C LEU A 142 8.83 7.29 10.75
N GLY A 143 9.08 7.14 12.06
CA GLY A 143 8.51 6.06 12.86
C GLY A 143 6.98 6.10 12.94
N GLY A 144 6.39 7.25 13.16
CA GLY A 144 4.94 7.40 13.15
C GLY A 144 4.33 7.18 11.76
N LEU A 145 5.01 7.63 10.69
CA LEU A 145 4.59 7.36 9.33
C LEU A 145 4.60 5.86 9.01
N VAL A 146 5.66 5.14 9.40
CA VAL A 146 5.76 3.67 9.29
C VAL A 146 4.59 3.01 10.03
N LEU A 147 4.29 3.46 11.24
CA LEU A 147 3.19 2.91 12.05
C LEU A 147 1.85 3.09 11.33
N VAL A 148 1.51 4.31 10.92
CA VAL A 148 0.24 4.61 10.23
C VAL A 148 0.10 3.79 8.94
N MET A 149 1.14 3.74 8.12
CA MET A 149 1.12 2.95 6.88
C MET A 149 1.00 1.46 7.16
N SER A 150 1.70 0.95 8.18
CA SER A 150 1.61 -0.45 8.57
C SER A 150 0.21 -0.83 9.04
N PHE A 151 -0.47 0.03 9.79
CA PHE A 151 -1.87 -0.18 10.19
C PHE A 151 -2.86 -0.19 9.02
N ASN A 152 -2.54 0.44 7.91
CA ASN A 152 -3.35 0.33 6.70
C ASN A 152 -3.09 -0.97 5.92
N VAL A 153 -1.86 -1.47 5.93
CA VAL A 153 -1.43 -2.61 5.11
C VAL A 153 -1.60 -3.96 5.81
N PHE A 154 -1.39 -4.03 7.16
CA PHE A 154 -1.38 -5.30 7.89
C PHE A 154 -2.66 -6.15 7.71
N PRO A 155 -3.89 -5.61 7.57
CA PRO A 155 -5.06 -6.45 7.42
C PRO A 155 -5.07 -7.21 6.10
N PHE A 156 -4.59 -6.57 5.04
CA PHE A 156 -4.41 -7.21 3.73
C PHE A 156 -3.37 -8.34 3.81
N MET A 157 -2.20 -8.06 4.39
CA MET A 157 -1.15 -9.08 4.59
C MET A 157 -1.65 -10.24 5.46
N THR A 158 -2.37 -9.95 6.54
CA THR A 158 -2.97 -10.98 7.41
C THR A 158 -3.88 -11.93 6.63
N ARG A 159 -4.71 -11.40 5.73
CA ARG A 159 -5.59 -12.22 4.89
C ARG A 159 -4.82 -13.06 3.89
N MET A 160 -3.81 -12.49 3.23
CA MET A 160 -2.98 -13.23 2.28
C MET A 160 -2.25 -14.38 2.98
N LEU A 161 -1.62 -14.11 4.13
CA LEU A 161 -0.92 -15.11 4.92
C LEU A 161 -1.88 -16.18 5.47
N LYS A 162 -3.05 -15.78 6.00
CA LYS A 162 -4.10 -16.72 6.43
C LYS A 162 -4.48 -17.69 5.30
N ASN A 163 -4.75 -17.16 4.10
CA ASN A 163 -5.10 -17.99 2.95
C ASN A 163 -3.95 -18.91 2.53
N ALA A 164 -2.72 -18.44 2.56
CA ALA A 164 -1.55 -19.27 2.28
C ALA A 164 -1.43 -20.42 3.29
N ILE A 165 -1.56 -20.14 4.60
CA ILE A 165 -1.50 -21.14 5.67
C ILE A 165 -2.63 -22.17 5.53
N LEU A 166 -3.86 -21.75 5.17
CA LEU A 166 -4.97 -22.66 4.95
C LEU A 166 -4.80 -23.57 3.73
N ASN A 167 -4.06 -23.12 2.72
CA ASN A 167 -3.75 -23.91 1.51
C ASN A 167 -2.56 -24.86 1.68
N ILE A 168 -1.78 -24.71 2.74
CA ILE A 168 -0.75 -25.70 3.10
C ILE A 168 -1.50 -26.92 3.65
N GLY A 169 -1.43 -28.03 2.90
CA GLY A 169 -2.08 -29.29 3.28
C GLY A 169 -1.50 -29.83 4.59
N VAL A 170 -2.36 -30.46 5.38
CA VAL A 170 -2.00 -31.07 6.67
C VAL A 170 -0.84 -32.07 6.56
N ASN A 171 -0.67 -32.68 5.41
CA ASN A 171 0.39 -33.66 5.12
C ASN A 171 1.81 -33.07 5.00
N LEU A 172 1.97 -31.76 5.09
CA LEU A 172 3.27 -31.08 5.09
C LEU A 172 3.69 -30.63 6.50
N GLU A 173 2.85 -30.90 7.51
CA GLU A 173 3.10 -30.51 8.90
C GLU A 173 3.55 -31.71 9.77
N GLU A 174 3.61 -32.93 9.20
CA GLU A 174 4.20 -34.14 9.80
C GLU A 174 5.67 -34.30 9.32
#